data_cd7795108fd982b2937bb83c21943fce
#
_entry.id   cd7795108fd982b2937bb83c21943fce
#
_cell.length_a   1.000
_cell.length_b   1.000
_cell.length_c   1.000
_cell.angle_alpha   90.00
_cell.angle_beta   90.00
_cell.angle_gamma   90.00
#
_symmetry.space_group_name_H-M   'P 1'
#
loop_
_entity.id
_entity.type
_entity.pdbx_description
1 polymer ?
#
loop_
_entity_poly.entity_id
_entity_poly.type
_entity_poly.pdbx_seq_one_letter_code
_entity_poly.pdbx_strand_id
1 'polypeptide(L)'
;MKYDYLIVGSGLYGSIFAHEAKSKGKSVLVVDKRPNIAGNVYTEKQEGINVHMYGAHIFHTNDKRVWNYITQFAEFNRFTNSPVANYKGELYSMPFNMYTFNKMWGVVTPEEAAAKIEEQKKEITGEPKNLEEQAISLVGRDIYEKLVKGYTEKQWGRDCKELPAFIIKRLPVRLTLSLIHISEPTRLQLIS
;
A
#
# COMPACT_ATOMS: atom_id res chain seq x y z
N MET A 1 20.16 15.89 32.76
CA MET A 1 20.21 14.44 32.51
C MET A 1 21.03 14.21 31.26
N LYS A 2 21.89 13.19 31.21
CA LYS A 2 22.66 12.81 30.01
C LYS A 2 22.09 11.52 29.50
N TYR A 3 21.75 11.47 28.20
CA TYR A 3 21.22 10.28 27.52
C TYR A 3 22.30 9.72 26.60
N ASP A 4 22.31 8.37 26.42
CA ASP A 4 23.21 7.72 25.46
C ASP A 4 22.71 7.95 24.01
N TYR A 5 21.39 8.00 23.80
CA TYR A 5 20.78 8.21 22.49
C TYR A 5 19.64 9.21 22.54
N LEU A 6 19.59 10.08 21.54
CA LEU A 6 18.43 10.90 21.17
C LEU A 6 17.81 10.29 19.92
N ILE A 7 16.53 9.89 20.00
CA ILE A 7 15.77 9.29 18.91
C ILE A 7 14.70 10.28 18.47
N VAL A 8 14.74 10.67 17.21
CA VAL A 8 13.77 11.59 16.62
C VAL A 8 12.74 10.78 15.82
N GLY A 9 11.52 10.76 16.32
CA GLY A 9 10.39 9.98 15.79
C GLY A 9 10.09 8.73 16.61
N SER A 10 8.82 8.62 17.05
CA SER A 10 8.29 7.50 17.85
C SER A 10 7.50 6.49 16.99
N GLY A 11 7.77 6.44 15.68
CA GLY A 11 7.25 5.39 14.81
C GLY A 11 7.90 4.03 15.07
N LEU A 12 7.52 2.98 14.32
CA LEU A 12 8.00 1.61 14.55
C LEU A 12 9.53 1.53 14.61
N TYR A 13 10.25 2.20 13.70
CA TYR A 13 11.71 2.17 13.69
C TYR A 13 12.31 2.76 14.98
N GLY A 14 11.90 3.97 15.35
CA GLY A 14 12.40 4.64 16.56
C GLY A 14 12.05 3.88 17.84
N SER A 15 10.84 3.33 17.91
CA SER A 15 10.40 2.54 19.06
C SER A 15 11.18 1.23 19.21
N ILE A 16 11.41 0.52 18.11
CA ILE A 16 12.24 -0.71 18.13
C ILE A 16 13.66 -0.39 18.54
N PHE A 17 14.27 0.65 17.96
CA PHE A 17 15.62 1.05 18.35
C PHE A 17 15.70 1.42 19.83
N ALA A 18 14.71 2.19 20.34
CA ALA A 18 14.64 2.55 21.76
C ALA A 18 14.56 1.32 22.67
N HIS A 19 13.70 0.36 22.30
CA HIS A 19 13.52 -0.89 23.04
C HIS A 19 14.84 -1.69 23.08
N GLU A 20 15.48 -1.88 21.93
CA GLU A 20 16.75 -2.63 21.84
C GLU A 20 17.91 -1.93 22.58
N ALA A 21 17.97 -0.61 22.52
CA ALA A 21 18.98 0.15 23.27
C ALA A 21 18.73 0.02 24.78
N LYS A 22 17.47 0.13 25.20
CA LYS A 22 17.08 0.01 26.60
C LYS A 22 17.36 -1.38 27.17
N SER A 23 17.10 -2.45 26.38
CA SER A 23 17.39 -3.82 26.79
C SER A 23 18.92 -4.08 27.02
N LYS A 24 19.76 -3.26 26.38
CA LYS A 24 21.23 -3.25 26.56
C LYS A 24 21.72 -2.25 27.61
N GLY A 25 20.82 -1.79 28.48
CA GLY A 25 21.16 -0.88 29.58
C GLY A 25 21.45 0.56 29.16
N LYS A 26 21.12 0.96 27.92
CA LYS A 26 21.31 2.34 27.45
C LYS A 26 20.18 3.26 27.88
N SER A 27 20.51 4.51 28.15
CA SER A 27 19.53 5.57 28.41
C SER A 27 19.14 6.24 27.09
N VAL A 28 17.81 6.37 26.85
CA VAL A 28 17.30 6.92 25.59
C VAL A 28 16.29 8.03 25.86
N LEU A 29 16.31 9.06 25.01
CA LEU A 29 15.28 10.09 24.92
C LEU A 29 14.64 9.97 23.52
N VAL A 30 13.32 9.78 23.48
CA VAL A 30 12.56 9.77 22.23
C VAL A 30 11.75 11.06 22.14
N VAL A 31 11.85 11.77 21.03
CA VAL A 31 11.08 12.99 20.74
C VAL A 31 10.31 12.81 19.45
N ASP A 32 9.08 13.31 19.40
CA ASP A 32 8.25 13.29 18.20
C ASP A 32 7.57 14.64 18.02
N LYS A 33 7.29 15.02 16.77
CA LYS A 33 6.54 16.23 16.45
C LYS A 33 5.03 16.07 16.61
N ARG A 34 4.52 14.84 16.60
CA ARG A 34 3.10 14.51 16.74
C ARG A 34 2.75 14.38 18.23
N PRO A 35 1.50 14.66 18.59
CA PRO A 35 1.03 14.48 19.97
C PRO A 35 0.88 13.01 20.37
N ASN A 36 0.90 12.09 19.41
CA ASN A 36 0.76 10.65 19.59
C ASN A 36 2.07 9.92 19.26
N ILE A 37 2.28 8.80 19.90
CA ILE A 37 3.33 7.81 19.55
C ILE A 37 2.86 6.91 18.38
N ALA A 38 3.67 5.94 17.99
CA ALA A 38 3.45 4.93 16.94
C ALA A 38 3.58 5.45 15.50
N GLY A 39 3.76 6.76 15.27
CA GLY A 39 3.98 7.29 13.92
C GLY A 39 2.82 6.99 12.97
N ASN A 40 3.10 6.44 11.80
CA ASN A 40 2.09 6.17 10.77
C ASN A 40 1.17 4.98 11.09
N VAL A 41 1.53 4.09 12.01
CA VAL A 41 0.68 2.96 12.41
C VAL A 41 -0.28 3.32 13.55
N TYR A 42 -0.30 4.59 13.96
CA TYR A 42 -1.18 5.06 15.01
C TYR A 42 -2.65 4.85 14.65
N THR A 43 -3.36 4.22 15.58
CA THR A 43 -4.77 3.89 15.47
C THR A 43 -5.51 4.40 16.70
N GLU A 44 -6.65 5.03 16.51
CA GLU A 44 -7.56 5.46 17.58
C GLU A 44 -8.83 4.64 17.56
N LYS A 45 -9.41 4.43 18.73
CA LYS A 45 -10.73 3.84 18.85
C LYS A 45 -11.78 4.96 18.88
N GLN A 46 -12.60 5.03 17.83
CA GLN A 46 -13.69 6.01 17.71
C GLN A 46 -15.02 5.27 17.55
N GLU A 47 -15.96 5.48 18.46
CA GLU A 47 -17.27 4.83 18.46
C GLU A 47 -17.19 3.29 18.36
N GLY A 48 -16.17 2.70 18.98
CA GLY A 48 -15.93 1.25 18.93
C GLY A 48 -15.22 0.73 17.70
N ILE A 49 -14.89 1.60 16.73
CA ILE A 49 -14.19 1.27 15.50
C ILE A 49 -12.72 1.67 15.62
N ASN A 50 -11.82 0.81 15.16
CA ASN A 50 -10.39 1.11 15.08
C ASN A 50 -10.12 1.96 13.82
N VAL A 51 -9.79 3.23 14.00
CA VAL A 51 -9.53 4.19 12.94
C VAL A 51 -8.02 4.35 12.75
N HIS A 52 -7.50 3.95 11.59
CA HIS A 52 -6.11 4.17 11.19
C HIS A 52 -5.93 5.64 10.77
N MET A 53 -5.34 6.46 11.63
CA MET A 53 -5.28 7.93 11.45
C MET A 53 -4.44 8.37 10.25
N TYR A 54 -3.48 7.57 9.83
CA TYR A 54 -2.54 7.90 8.74
C TYR A 54 -2.58 6.89 7.58
N GLY A 55 -3.71 6.24 7.39
CA GLY A 55 -3.91 5.21 6.38
C GLY A 55 -3.77 3.80 6.92
N ALA A 56 -4.32 2.83 6.19
CA ALA A 56 -4.27 1.44 6.60
C ALA A 56 -2.85 0.87 6.50
N HIS A 57 -2.33 0.40 7.62
CA HIS A 57 -1.03 -0.27 7.70
C HIS A 57 -1.25 -1.72 8.12
N ILE A 58 -1.08 -2.63 7.18
CA ILE A 58 -1.23 -4.06 7.40
C ILE A 58 0.16 -4.68 7.50
N PHE A 59 0.45 -5.29 8.66
CA PHE A 59 1.73 -5.95 8.86
C PHE A 59 1.78 -7.27 8.07
N HIS A 60 2.87 -7.48 7.37
CA HIS A 60 3.17 -8.74 6.70
C HIS A 60 4.69 -8.98 6.69
N THR A 61 5.11 -10.22 6.83
CA THR A 61 6.52 -10.62 6.74
C THR A 61 6.66 -12.10 6.39
N ASN A 62 7.71 -12.45 5.64
CA ASN A 62 8.16 -13.83 5.40
C ASN A 62 9.28 -14.22 6.36
N ASP A 63 9.89 -13.25 7.06
CA ASP A 63 10.99 -13.50 7.97
C ASP A 63 10.46 -13.94 9.33
N LYS A 64 10.72 -15.19 9.69
CA LYS A 64 10.32 -15.75 10.99
C LYS A 64 10.93 -15.01 12.19
N ARG A 65 12.10 -14.39 12.04
CA ARG A 65 12.74 -13.61 13.12
C ARG A 65 11.93 -12.34 13.38
N VAL A 66 11.51 -11.65 12.31
CA VAL A 66 10.66 -10.47 12.40
C VAL A 66 9.30 -10.84 13.01
N TRP A 67 8.72 -11.95 12.55
CA TRP A 67 7.45 -12.45 13.09
C TRP A 67 7.55 -12.73 14.60
N ASN A 68 8.55 -13.53 15.00
CA ASN A 68 8.77 -13.89 16.40
C ASN A 68 9.10 -12.67 17.29
N TYR A 69 9.71 -11.64 16.72
CA TYR A 69 9.98 -10.42 17.43
C TYR A 69 8.69 -9.62 17.68
N ILE A 70 7.90 -9.36 16.64
CA ILE A 70 6.74 -8.48 16.77
C ILE A 70 5.60 -9.10 17.60
N THR A 71 5.44 -10.42 17.55
CA THR A 71 4.43 -11.16 18.35
C THR A 71 4.70 -11.18 19.85
N GLN A 72 5.87 -10.70 20.30
CA GLN A 72 6.13 -10.47 21.72
C GLN A 72 5.38 -9.24 22.26
N PHE A 73 4.99 -8.33 21.38
CA PHE A 73 4.38 -7.05 21.75
C PHE A 73 2.90 -6.95 21.38
N ALA A 74 2.43 -7.75 20.43
CA ALA A 74 1.07 -7.64 19.91
C ALA A 74 0.54 -8.98 19.39
N GLU A 75 -0.77 -9.14 19.48
CA GLU A 75 -1.51 -10.19 18.80
C GLU A 75 -1.99 -9.72 17.44
N PHE A 76 -2.05 -10.64 16.47
CA PHE A 76 -2.48 -10.35 15.11
C PHE A 76 -3.63 -11.24 14.70
N ASN A 77 -4.63 -10.65 14.07
CA ASN A 77 -5.71 -11.39 13.43
C ASN A 77 -5.36 -11.73 11.97
N ARG A 78 -6.10 -12.66 11.37
CA ARG A 78 -6.00 -13.00 9.96
C ARG A 78 -6.85 -12.05 9.12
N PHE A 79 -6.43 -10.80 9.01
CA PHE A 79 -7.15 -9.82 8.23
C PHE A 79 -6.96 -10.04 6.72
N THR A 80 -8.06 -10.23 5.99
CA THR A 80 -8.05 -10.26 4.53
C THR A 80 -8.30 -8.86 4.00
N ASN A 81 -7.25 -8.25 3.44
CA ASN A 81 -7.36 -6.92 2.84
C ASN A 81 -8.04 -7.01 1.46
N SER A 82 -9.23 -6.45 1.36
CA SER A 82 -10.01 -6.38 0.12
C SER A 82 -10.38 -4.93 -0.18
N PRO A 83 -9.42 -4.11 -0.62
CA PRO A 83 -9.67 -2.70 -0.89
C PRO A 83 -10.59 -2.52 -2.11
N VAL A 84 -11.36 -1.45 -2.06
CA VAL A 84 -12.26 -1.04 -3.14
C VAL A 84 -11.93 0.40 -3.53
N ALA A 85 -11.71 0.64 -4.82
CA ALA A 85 -11.58 1.98 -5.36
C ALA A 85 -12.95 2.54 -5.75
N ASN A 86 -13.21 3.80 -5.38
CA ASN A 86 -14.38 4.54 -5.82
C ASN A 86 -13.96 5.57 -6.87
N TYR A 87 -14.43 5.41 -8.09
CA TYR A 87 -14.23 6.38 -9.16
C TYR A 87 -15.59 6.95 -9.57
N LYS A 88 -15.88 8.19 -9.19
CA LYS A 88 -17.11 8.91 -9.52
C LYS A 88 -18.42 8.12 -9.20
N GLY A 89 -18.40 7.40 -8.07
CA GLY A 89 -19.53 6.56 -7.64
C GLY A 89 -19.47 5.11 -8.13
N GLU A 90 -18.62 4.77 -9.08
CA GLU A 90 -18.38 3.39 -9.50
C GLU A 90 -17.36 2.72 -8.59
N LEU A 91 -17.69 1.53 -8.10
CA LEU A 91 -16.83 0.75 -7.20
C LEU A 91 -16.08 -0.33 -7.98
N TYR A 92 -14.75 -0.37 -7.79
CA TYR A 92 -13.86 -1.33 -8.43
C TYR A 92 -13.07 -2.11 -7.39
N SER A 93 -12.98 -3.42 -7.55
CA SER A 93 -12.14 -4.27 -6.70
C SER A 93 -10.65 -3.99 -6.94
N MET A 94 -9.86 -4.02 -5.88
CA MET A 94 -8.41 -3.84 -5.91
C MET A 94 -7.69 -5.03 -5.26
N PRO A 95 -6.48 -5.40 -5.73
CA PRO A 95 -5.79 -4.94 -6.94
C PRO A 95 -6.55 -5.28 -8.23
N PHE A 96 -6.12 -4.72 -9.37
CA PHE A 96 -6.78 -4.97 -10.67
C PHE A 96 -6.87 -6.47 -10.98
N ASN A 97 -8.06 -7.01 -10.94
CA ASN A 97 -8.35 -8.44 -11.11
C ASN A 97 -9.59 -8.65 -12.00
N MET A 98 -10.01 -9.89 -12.21
CA MET A 98 -11.17 -10.18 -13.08
C MET A 98 -12.46 -9.51 -12.64
N TYR A 99 -12.68 -9.24 -11.33
CA TYR A 99 -13.84 -8.43 -10.89
C TYR A 99 -13.73 -6.99 -11.37
N THR A 100 -12.51 -6.41 -11.34
CA THR A 100 -12.25 -5.07 -11.86
C THR A 100 -12.53 -5.00 -13.35
N PHE A 101 -12.03 -5.96 -14.12
CA PHE A 101 -12.15 -5.99 -15.59
C PHE A 101 -13.57 -6.29 -16.05
N ASN A 102 -14.27 -7.21 -15.38
CA ASN A 102 -15.68 -7.46 -15.63
C ASN A 102 -16.53 -6.20 -15.38
N LYS A 103 -16.31 -5.52 -14.23
CA LYS A 103 -17.02 -4.27 -13.92
C LYS A 103 -16.72 -3.16 -14.92
N MET A 104 -15.48 -3.08 -15.41
CA MET A 104 -15.04 -2.00 -16.31
C MET A 104 -15.46 -2.22 -17.77
N TRP A 105 -15.37 -3.44 -18.25
CA TRP A 105 -15.50 -3.79 -19.68
C TRP A 105 -16.55 -4.86 -19.98
N GLY A 106 -17.14 -5.49 -18.97
CA GLY A 106 -18.09 -6.60 -19.15
C GLY A 106 -17.43 -7.92 -19.57
N VAL A 107 -16.08 -8.00 -19.58
CA VAL A 107 -15.36 -9.22 -19.96
C VAL A 107 -15.52 -10.31 -18.91
N VAL A 108 -15.55 -11.57 -19.37
CA VAL A 108 -15.83 -12.73 -18.50
C VAL A 108 -14.59 -13.62 -18.37
N THR A 109 -13.75 -13.69 -19.43
CA THR A 109 -12.57 -14.55 -19.44
C THR A 109 -11.27 -13.79 -19.27
N PRO A 110 -10.21 -14.43 -18.73
CA PRO A 110 -8.86 -13.86 -18.67
C PRO A 110 -8.32 -13.41 -20.03
N GLU A 111 -8.63 -14.17 -21.08
CA GLU A 111 -8.20 -13.91 -22.46
C GLU A 111 -8.82 -12.61 -23.00
N GLU A 112 -10.12 -12.39 -22.76
CA GLU A 112 -10.81 -11.15 -23.14
C GLU A 112 -10.24 -9.95 -22.41
N ALA A 113 -9.96 -10.08 -21.09
CA ALA A 113 -9.36 -9.02 -20.29
C ALA A 113 -7.94 -8.70 -20.77
N ALA A 114 -7.13 -9.72 -21.04
CA ALA A 114 -5.79 -9.56 -21.58
C ALA A 114 -5.80 -8.86 -22.95
N ALA A 115 -6.68 -9.30 -23.86
CA ALA A 115 -6.82 -8.69 -25.18
C ALA A 115 -7.19 -7.19 -25.08
N LYS A 116 -8.10 -6.85 -24.15
CA LYS A 116 -8.52 -5.45 -23.93
C LYS A 116 -7.38 -4.58 -23.37
N ILE A 117 -6.60 -5.10 -22.46
CA ILE A 117 -5.41 -4.42 -21.94
C ILE A 117 -4.38 -4.22 -23.04
N GLU A 118 -4.05 -5.27 -23.80
CA GLU A 118 -3.06 -5.21 -24.88
C GLU A 118 -3.50 -4.28 -26.03
N GLU A 119 -4.80 -4.19 -26.32
CA GLU A 119 -5.35 -3.23 -27.27
C GLU A 119 -5.01 -1.80 -26.84
N GLN A 120 -5.29 -1.45 -25.58
CA GLN A 120 -5.12 -0.10 -25.06
C GLN A 120 -3.65 0.28 -24.85
N LYS A 121 -2.80 -0.67 -24.51
CA LYS A 121 -1.34 -0.45 -24.37
C LYS A 121 -0.69 0.00 -25.66
N LYS A 122 -1.24 -0.37 -26.83
CA LYS A 122 -0.75 0.06 -28.15
C LYS A 122 -0.83 1.57 -28.39
N GLU A 123 -1.55 2.30 -27.54
CA GLU A 123 -1.61 3.75 -27.59
C GLU A 123 -0.22 4.38 -27.36
N ILE A 124 0.62 3.74 -26.57
CA ILE A 124 1.98 4.20 -26.32
C ILE A 124 2.93 3.50 -27.23
N THR A 125 3.55 4.28 -28.12
CA THR A 125 4.57 3.81 -29.05
C THR A 125 5.95 4.31 -28.62
N GLY A 126 6.90 3.39 -28.51
CA GLY A 126 8.27 3.69 -28.07
C GLY A 126 8.43 3.75 -26.54
N GLU A 127 9.49 4.40 -26.08
CA GLU A 127 9.81 4.52 -24.66
C GLU A 127 8.91 5.58 -23.97
N PRO A 128 8.23 5.23 -22.86
CA PRO A 128 7.39 6.17 -22.13
C PRO A 128 8.18 7.36 -21.56
N LYS A 129 7.70 8.58 -21.81
CA LYS A 129 8.38 9.84 -21.43
C LYS A 129 8.04 10.31 -20.01
N ASN A 130 6.89 9.94 -19.51
CA ASN A 130 6.37 10.36 -18.22
C ASN A 130 5.56 9.23 -17.54
N LEU A 131 5.07 9.49 -16.33
CA LEU A 131 4.33 8.51 -15.54
C LEU A 131 3.00 8.10 -16.19
N GLU A 132 2.28 9.02 -16.85
CA GLU A 132 1.05 8.71 -17.59
C GLU A 132 1.32 7.68 -18.68
N GLU A 133 2.26 7.96 -19.58
CA GLU A 133 2.62 7.06 -20.67
C GLU A 133 3.11 5.70 -20.13
N GLN A 134 3.92 5.71 -19.08
CA GLN A 134 4.39 4.49 -18.43
C GLN A 134 3.23 3.66 -17.86
N ALA A 135 2.29 4.28 -17.17
CA ALA A 135 1.13 3.58 -16.61
C ALA A 135 0.24 2.99 -17.73
N ILE A 136 -0.05 3.77 -18.78
CA ILE A 136 -0.84 3.29 -19.92
C ILE A 136 -0.14 2.11 -20.62
N SER A 137 1.16 2.19 -20.81
CA SER A 137 1.94 1.07 -21.40
C SER A 137 1.92 -0.21 -20.56
N LEU A 138 1.64 -0.11 -19.26
CA LEU A 138 1.55 -1.24 -18.34
C LEU A 138 0.15 -1.84 -18.24
N VAL A 139 -0.89 -1.01 -18.16
CA VAL A 139 -2.24 -1.44 -17.79
C VAL A 139 -3.34 -0.98 -18.75
N GLY A 140 -3.03 -0.13 -19.72
CA GLY A 140 -4.00 0.48 -20.62
C GLY A 140 -4.65 1.74 -20.07
N ARG A 141 -5.31 2.50 -20.95
CA ARG A 141 -5.86 3.83 -20.63
C ARG A 141 -6.96 3.79 -19.58
N ASP A 142 -7.92 2.88 -19.72
CA ASP A 142 -9.09 2.88 -18.82
C ASP A 142 -8.70 2.63 -17.37
N ILE A 143 -7.79 1.68 -17.13
CA ILE A 143 -7.27 1.39 -15.79
C ILE A 143 -6.47 2.59 -15.27
N TYR A 144 -5.64 3.19 -16.11
CA TYR A 144 -4.89 4.39 -15.76
C TYR A 144 -5.83 5.52 -15.33
N GLU A 145 -6.78 5.92 -16.16
CA GLU A 145 -7.67 7.04 -15.90
C GLU A 145 -8.54 6.84 -14.66
N LYS A 146 -9.12 5.64 -14.51
CA LYS A 146 -10.08 5.38 -13.43
C LYS A 146 -9.42 5.05 -12.09
N LEU A 147 -8.27 4.36 -12.08
CA LEU A 147 -7.76 3.71 -10.88
C LEU A 147 -6.32 4.10 -10.49
N VAL A 148 -5.57 4.75 -11.38
CA VAL A 148 -4.17 5.14 -11.12
C VAL A 148 -4.00 6.64 -11.03
N LYS A 149 -4.49 7.39 -12.02
CA LYS A 149 -4.27 8.82 -12.18
C LYS A 149 -4.62 9.62 -10.93
N GLY A 150 -5.87 9.59 -10.52
CA GLY A 150 -6.36 10.43 -9.41
C GLY A 150 -5.65 10.15 -8.08
N TYR A 151 -5.35 8.88 -7.80
CA TYR A 151 -4.56 8.50 -6.62
C TYR A 151 -3.13 9.06 -6.71
N THR A 152 -2.49 8.90 -7.86
CA THR A 152 -1.10 9.34 -8.07
C THR A 152 -0.97 10.86 -7.99
N GLU A 153 -1.86 11.58 -8.65
CA GLU A 153 -1.88 13.05 -8.61
C GLU A 153 -2.13 13.59 -7.19
N LYS A 154 -3.04 12.95 -6.44
CA LYS A 154 -3.27 13.28 -5.03
C LYS A 154 -2.03 13.05 -4.16
N GLN A 155 -1.30 11.96 -4.38
CA GLN A 155 -0.10 11.62 -3.59
C GLN A 155 1.07 12.57 -3.89
N TRP A 156 1.24 12.94 -5.15
CA TRP A 156 2.38 13.75 -5.59
C TRP A 156 2.09 15.24 -5.67
N GLY A 157 0.81 15.64 -5.65
CA GLY A 157 0.37 17.04 -5.79
C GLY A 157 0.70 17.62 -7.17
N ARG A 158 0.88 16.79 -8.19
CA ARG A 158 1.30 17.15 -9.55
C ARG A 158 0.61 16.25 -10.58
N ASP A 159 0.46 16.78 -11.80
CA ASP A 159 -0.06 16.01 -12.94
C ASP A 159 0.88 14.84 -13.28
N CYS A 160 0.30 13.69 -13.63
CA CYS A 160 1.06 12.51 -14.01
C CYS A 160 1.98 12.72 -15.21
N LYS A 161 1.67 13.66 -16.10
CA LYS A 161 2.52 14.05 -17.24
C LYS A 161 3.81 14.76 -16.84
N GLU A 162 3.82 15.38 -15.67
CA GLU A 162 5.00 16.06 -15.12
C GLU A 162 5.88 15.12 -14.27
N LEU A 163 5.41 13.94 -13.98
CA LEU A 163 6.12 12.96 -13.16
C LEU A 163 6.97 12.02 -14.02
N PRO A 164 8.20 11.68 -13.59
CA PRO A 164 9.06 10.75 -14.33
C PRO A 164 8.48 9.35 -14.45
N ALA A 165 8.66 8.71 -15.59
CA ALA A 165 8.17 7.35 -15.88
C ALA A 165 8.66 6.30 -14.85
N PHE A 166 9.88 6.43 -14.34
CA PHE A 166 10.48 5.45 -13.42
C PHE A 166 9.76 5.33 -12.05
N ILE A 167 8.89 6.27 -11.70
CA ILE A 167 8.10 6.23 -10.46
C ILE A 167 7.18 5.00 -10.46
N ILE A 168 6.60 4.64 -11.60
CA ILE A 168 5.80 3.43 -11.77
C ILE A 168 6.58 2.42 -12.63
N LYS A 169 7.28 1.50 -11.98
CA LYS A 169 8.01 0.44 -12.70
C LYS A 169 7.13 -0.75 -13.06
N ARG A 170 6.07 -0.99 -12.29
CA ARG A 170 5.11 -2.08 -12.48
C ARG A 170 3.78 -1.77 -11.82
N LEU A 171 2.71 -2.22 -12.44
CA LEU A 171 1.37 -2.24 -11.87
C LEU A 171 0.86 -3.68 -11.87
N PRO A 172 0.43 -4.24 -10.74
CA PRO A 172 0.02 -5.64 -10.66
C PRO A 172 -1.35 -5.83 -11.33
N VAL A 173 -1.35 -6.47 -12.49
CA VAL A 173 -2.57 -6.95 -13.18
C VAL A 173 -2.73 -8.44 -12.88
N ARG A 174 -3.93 -8.85 -12.50
CA ARG A 174 -4.27 -10.24 -12.18
C ARG A 174 -5.42 -10.73 -13.05
N LEU A 175 -5.12 -11.68 -13.90
CA LEU A 175 -6.12 -12.34 -14.74
C LEU A 175 -6.81 -13.51 -14.00
N THR A 176 -7.07 -13.32 -12.71
CA THR A 176 -7.74 -14.28 -11.83
C THR A 176 -8.72 -13.52 -10.92
N LEU A 177 -9.59 -14.25 -10.23
CA LEU A 177 -10.48 -13.67 -9.20
C LEU A 177 -9.77 -13.45 -7.85
N SER A 178 -8.47 -13.74 -7.75
CA SER A 178 -7.74 -13.63 -6.50
C SER A 178 -7.60 -12.18 -6.04
N LEU A 179 -8.00 -11.94 -4.81
CA LEU A 179 -7.80 -10.67 -4.08
C LEU A 179 -6.43 -10.63 -3.37
N ILE A 180 -5.76 -11.79 -3.24
CA ILE A 180 -4.53 -11.98 -2.48
C ILE A 180 -3.47 -12.62 -3.38
N HIS A 181 -2.22 -12.22 -3.24
CA HIS A 181 -1.10 -12.98 -3.82
C HIS A 181 -1.02 -14.36 -3.15
N ILE A 182 -1.07 -15.41 -3.95
CA ILE A 182 -0.84 -16.80 -3.47
C ILE A 182 0.56 -16.94 -2.85
N SER A 183 1.50 -16.09 -3.24
CA SER A 183 2.88 -16.05 -2.77
C SER A 183 3.14 -15.03 -1.65
N GLU A 184 2.16 -14.20 -1.27
CA GLU A 184 2.34 -13.28 -0.14
C GLU A 184 2.04 -13.99 1.18
N PRO A 185 2.91 -13.79 2.19
CA PRO A 185 2.64 -14.30 3.52
C PRO A 185 1.37 -13.66 4.07
N THR A 186 0.75 -14.34 4.99
CA THR A 186 -0.49 -13.92 5.65
C THR A 186 -0.37 -12.46 6.11
N ARG A 187 -1.23 -11.60 5.58
CA ARG A 187 -1.34 -10.21 6.03
C ARG A 187 -2.08 -10.19 7.35
N LEU A 188 -1.50 -9.55 8.34
CA LEU A 188 -2.02 -9.51 9.68
C LEU A 188 -2.24 -8.07 10.11
N GLN A 189 -3.36 -7.82 10.77
CA GLN A 189 -3.67 -6.52 11.35
C GLN A 189 -3.51 -6.61 12.86
N LEU A 190 -2.97 -5.56 13.45
CA LEU A 190 -2.82 -5.46 14.90
C LEU A 190 -4.21 -5.41 15.53
N ILE A 191 -4.46 -6.28 16.53
CA ILE A 191 -5.64 -6.21 17.38
C ILE A 191 -5.28 -5.25 18.52
N SER A 192 -5.88 -4.08 18.52
CA SER A 192 -5.74 -3.09 19.60
C SER A 192 -6.79 -3.31 20.69
#